data_67f3a6a912715509c21d90955127532c
#
_entry.id   67f3a6a912715509c21d90955127532c
#
_cell.length_a   1.000
_cell.length_b   1.000
_cell.length_c   1.000
_cell.angle_alpha   90.00
_cell.angle_beta   90.00
_cell.angle_gamma   90.00
#
_symmetry.space_group_name_H-M   'P 1'
#
loop_
_entity.id
_entity.type
_entity.pdbx_description
1 polymer ?
#
loop_
_entity_poly.entity_id
_entity_poly.type
_entity_poly.pdbx_seq_one_letter_code
_entity_poly.pdbx_strand_id
1 'polypeptide(L)'
;MKQGVVVDMVVLGEPLVEFSADRALSEAGTFHLSFSGDALNASVTAAAQGARVALVTRVGADEFGARLIRFAAERGVDTRWMARDEGSTGAYAVGADPSGERAFAYFRHGSAASRMGPEDVDRSPVADARVVLLGGITAAISDSCAQAVRHAAKTASGRVVYDPNFRSRLTTPEAAAAVLRDVAPHAALVKISAPGDSGALLGLTEPHEIARACLDLGAGSVAVTLGEGGVLLAEGDATPVRVPAFPAAEVVDQTGAGDSFAGTLAAWLARGESLTAAVRAGTAAASISLGGRGGTGRVATRDQVEAVLG
;
A
#
# COMPACT_ATOMS: atom_id res chain seq x y z
N MET A 1 26.22 20.08 -11.18
CA MET A 1 25.82 18.74 -10.69
C MET A 1 24.65 18.94 -9.73
N LYS A 2 23.44 18.54 -10.13
CA LYS A 2 22.30 18.50 -9.20
C LYS A 2 22.66 17.47 -8.13
N GLN A 3 22.78 17.86 -6.87
CA GLN A 3 22.82 16.91 -5.77
C GLN A 3 21.52 16.09 -5.87
N GLY A 4 21.62 14.89 -6.39
CA GLY A 4 20.49 13.96 -6.52
C GLY A 4 19.96 13.71 -5.10
N VAL A 5 18.74 14.08 -4.85
CA VAL A 5 18.06 13.73 -3.60
C VAL A 5 17.94 12.22 -3.61
N VAL A 6 18.77 11.57 -2.81
CA VAL A 6 18.74 10.10 -2.69
C VAL A 6 17.43 9.73 -1.97
N VAL A 7 16.49 9.16 -2.71
CA VAL A 7 15.25 8.61 -2.19
C VAL A 7 15.47 7.11 -1.98
N ASP A 8 15.11 6.60 -0.81
CA ASP A 8 15.24 5.17 -0.54
C ASP A 8 14.06 4.40 -1.13
N MET A 9 12.88 5.01 -1.06
CA MET A 9 11.63 4.37 -1.48
C MET A 9 10.69 5.35 -2.18
N VAL A 10 10.06 4.89 -3.24
CA VAL A 10 8.93 5.58 -3.89
C VAL A 10 7.66 4.75 -3.69
N VAL A 11 6.58 5.43 -3.36
CA VAL A 11 5.22 4.88 -3.38
C VAL A 11 4.42 5.62 -4.43
N LEU A 12 3.69 4.90 -5.27
CA LEU A 12 2.81 5.47 -6.30
C LEU A 12 1.35 5.18 -5.94
N GLY A 13 0.51 6.21 -5.76
CA GLY A 13 -0.91 5.98 -5.54
C GLY A 13 -1.68 7.15 -4.97
N GLU A 14 -2.98 6.95 -4.75
CA GLU A 14 -3.90 7.98 -4.31
C GLU A 14 -4.01 8.05 -2.78
N PRO A 15 -3.64 9.19 -2.18
CA PRO A 15 -4.02 9.51 -0.80
C PRO A 15 -5.45 10.05 -0.77
N LEU A 16 -6.19 9.72 0.27
CA LEU A 16 -7.61 10.02 0.41
C LEU A 16 -7.92 10.78 1.70
N VAL A 17 -8.90 11.66 1.61
CA VAL A 17 -9.58 12.18 2.80
C VAL A 17 -10.52 11.10 3.33
N GLU A 18 -10.44 10.82 4.61
CA GLU A 18 -11.34 9.89 5.29
C GLU A 18 -12.32 10.66 6.19
N PHE A 19 -13.60 10.39 6.02
CA PHE A 19 -14.67 10.81 6.91
C PHE A 19 -15.17 9.57 7.65
N SER A 20 -14.75 9.36 8.91
CA SER A 20 -15.19 8.22 9.71
C SER A 20 -16.29 8.61 10.68
N ALA A 21 -17.30 7.76 10.81
CA ALA A 21 -18.40 7.91 11.75
C ALA A 21 -18.44 6.75 12.74
N ASP A 22 -18.89 7.03 13.97
CA ASP A 22 -19.07 6.01 15.01
C ASP A 22 -20.41 5.26 14.89
N ARG A 23 -21.22 5.59 13.87
CA ARG A 23 -22.50 4.97 13.55
C ARG A 23 -22.56 4.58 12.08
N ALA A 24 -23.59 3.83 11.71
CA ALA A 24 -23.89 3.55 10.32
C ALA A 24 -24.00 4.85 9.50
N LEU A 25 -23.53 4.85 8.24
CA LEU A 25 -23.53 6.04 7.39
C LEU A 25 -24.94 6.64 7.21
N SER A 26 -25.98 5.80 7.22
CA SER A 26 -27.40 6.21 7.13
C SER A 26 -27.89 6.99 8.34
N GLU A 27 -27.18 6.92 9.48
CA GLU A 27 -27.57 7.52 10.77
C GLU A 27 -26.57 8.57 11.26
N ALA A 28 -25.42 8.67 10.58
CA ALA A 28 -24.31 9.53 11.00
C ALA A 28 -24.62 11.01 10.75
N GLY A 29 -24.68 11.80 11.83
CA GLY A 29 -24.80 13.26 11.76
C GLY A 29 -23.47 13.99 11.91
N THR A 30 -22.40 13.30 12.33
CA THR A 30 -21.06 13.84 12.54
C THR A 30 -20.01 12.89 12.02
N PHE A 31 -18.88 13.45 11.51
CA PHE A 31 -17.77 12.68 11.00
C PHE A 31 -16.45 13.20 11.57
N HIS A 32 -15.54 12.29 11.86
CA HIS A 32 -14.14 12.60 12.13
C HIS A 32 -13.39 12.64 10.82
N LEU A 33 -12.65 13.71 10.58
CA LEU A 33 -11.82 13.87 9.41
C LEU A 33 -10.40 13.38 9.70
N SER A 34 -9.92 12.44 8.88
CA SER A 34 -8.55 11.95 8.86
C SER A 34 -8.05 11.80 7.42
N PHE A 35 -6.85 11.28 7.25
CA PHE A 35 -6.25 11.03 5.96
C PHE A 35 -5.78 9.58 5.89
N SER A 36 -6.05 8.93 4.77
CA SER A 36 -5.81 7.50 4.55
C SER A 36 -5.53 7.23 3.07
N GLY A 37 -5.68 6.01 2.64
CA GLY A 37 -5.34 5.50 1.31
C GLY A 37 -4.10 4.62 1.39
N ASP A 38 -4.11 3.47 0.69
CA ASP A 38 -3.06 2.47 0.73
C ASP A 38 -1.65 3.06 0.53
N ALA A 39 -1.50 3.92 -0.47
CA ALA A 39 -0.25 4.58 -0.78
C ALA A 39 0.20 5.55 0.34
N LEU A 40 -0.71 6.33 0.92
CA LEU A 40 -0.39 7.23 2.04
C LEU A 40 -0.04 6.44 3.29
N ASN A 41 -0.83 5.43 3.63
CA ASN A 41 -0.62 4.57 4.80
C ASN A 41 0.76 3.89 4.74
N ALA A 42 1.10 3.31 3.59
CA ALA A 42 2.39 2.69 3.36
C ALA A 42 3.55 3.72 3.40
N SER A 43 3.36 4.93 2.83
CA SER A 43 4.37 5.99 2.83
C SER A 43 4.68 6.48 4.25
N VAL A 44 3.64 6.76 5.05
CA VAL A 44 3.77 7.22 6.43
C VAL A 44 4.43 6.13 7.29
N THR A 45 4.04 4.88 7.10
CA THR A 45 4.65 3.75 7.80
C THR A 45 6.12 3.59 7.44
N ALA A 46 6.46 3.64 6.15
CA ALA A 46 7.85 3.53 5.70
C ALA A 46 8.73 4.70 6.22
N ALA A 47 8.19 5.91 6.27
CA ALA A 47 8.88 7.05 6.86
C ALA A 47 9.13 6.86 8.37
N ALA A 48 8.17 6.31 9.11
CA ALA A 48 8.31 5.96 10.53
C ALA A 48 9.35 4.84 10.77
N GLN A 49 9.65 4.01 9.75
CA GLN A 49 10.76 3.07 9.75
C GLN A 49 12.12 3.72 9.42
N GLY A 50 12.17 5.04 9.20
CA GLY A 50 13.38 5.79 8.91
C GLY A 50 13.80 5.79 7.43
N ALA A 51 12.96 5.34 6.49
CA ALA A 51 13.22 5.44 5.08
C ALA A 51 12.94 6.86 4.55
N ARG A 52 13.74 7.33 3.59
CA ARG A 52 13.45 8.56 2.81
C ARG A 52 12.45 8.21 1.72
N VAL A 53 11.18 8.49 1.98
CA VAL A 53 10.04 8.06 1.15
C VAL A 53 9.52 9.24 0.34
N ALA A 54 9.35 9.05 -0.97
CA ALA A 54 8.61 9.96 -1.83
C ALA A 54 7.25 9.36 -2.20
N LEU A 55 6.18 10.14 -2.04
CA LEU A 55 4.86 9.77 -2.52
C LEU A 55 4.60 10.46 -3.87
N VAL A 56 4.45 9.65 -4.91
CA VAL A 56 4.11 10.12 -6.26
C VAL A 56 2.60 10.04 -6.44
N THR A 57 1.96 11.20 -6.60
CA THR A 57 0.51 11.31 -6.70
C THR A 57 0.08 12.65 -7.26
N ARG A 58 -1.23 12.78 -7.55
CA ARG A 58 -1.88 14.07 -7.75
C ARG A 58 -2.96 14.27 -6.69
N VAL A 59 -3.10 15.50 -6.20
CA VAL A 59 -4.16 15.93 -5.28
C VAL A 59 -4.85 17.15 -5.84
N GLY A 60 -6.08 17.39 -5.44
CA GLY A 60 -6.83 18.56 -5.88
C GLY A 60 -6.16 19.88 -5.49
N ALA A 61 -6.34 20.91 -6.33
CA ALA A 61 -5.98 22.29 -6.00
C ALA A 61 -6.99 22.89 -4.99
N ASP A 62 -7.48 22.09 -4.06
CA ASP A 62 -8.45 22.41 -3.02
C ASP A 62 -7.82 22.40 -1.61
N GLU A 63 -8.62 22.78 -0.60
CA GLU A 63 -8.19 22.83 0.80
C GLU A 63 -7.82 21.45 1.34
N PHE A 64 -8.49 20.39 0.89
CA PHE A 64 -8.17 19.04 1.33
C PHE A 64 -6.84 18.56 0.74
N GLY A 65 -6.54 18.87 -0.52
CA GLY A 65 -5.25 18.58 -1.12
C GLY A 65 -4.10 19.28 -0.39
N ALA A 66 -4.30 20.57 -0.04
CA ALA A 66 -3.32 21.32 0.75
C ALA A 66 -3.10 20.72 2.15
N ARG A 67 -4.18 20.30 2.83
CA ARG A 67 -4.09 19.65 4.15
C ARG A 67 -3.41 18.28 4.07
N LEU A 68 -3.69 17.52 3.02
CA LEU A 68 -3.15 16.18 2.80
C LEU A 68 -1.63 16.24 2.55
N ILE A 69 -1.16 17.19 1.71
CA ILE A 69 0.27 17.44 1.51
C ILE A 69 0.95 17.78 2.83
N ARG A 70 0.37 18.67 3.63
CA ARG A 70 0.90 19.03 4.95
C ARG A 70 0.95 17.83 5.90
N PHE A 71 -0.13 17.04 5.96
CA PHE A 71 -0.21 15.82 6.77
C PHE A 71 0.90 14.82 6.43
N ALA A 72 1.15 14.59 5.14
CA ALA A 72 2.21 13.70 4.67
C ALA A 72 3.60 14.26 5.03
N ALA A 73 3.83 15.57 4.82
CA ALA A 73 5.08 16.23 5.16
C ALA A 73 5.41 16.17 6.67
N GLU A 74 4.41 16.41 7.53
CA GLU A 74 4.55 16.33 8.99
C GLU A 74 4.92 14.92 9.49
N ARG A 75 4.66 13.89 8.64
CA ARG A 75 5.01 12.48 8.89
C ARG A 75 6.27 12.02 8.18
N GLY A 76 7.07 12.96 7.66
CA GLY A 76 8.37 12.68 7.07
C GLY A 76 8.33 12.16 5.63
N VAL A 77 7.17 12.23 4.95
CA VAL A 77 7.06 11.87 3.53
C VAL A 77 7.52 13.04 2.67
N ASP A 78 8.35 12.77 1.67
CA ASP A 78 8.73 13.75 0.66
C ASP A 78 7.55 14.04 -0.27
N THR A 79 6.99 15.23 -0.14
CA THR A 79 5.78 15.67 -0.84
C THR A 79 6.04 16.43 -2.15
N ARG A 80 7.29 16.56 -2.57
CA ARG A 80 7.65 17.29 -3.82
C ARG A 80 7.03 16.67 -5.08
N TRP A 81 6.63 15.40 -4.98
CA TRP A 81 6.04 14.60 -6.05
C TRP A 81 4.51 14.43 -5.90
N MET A 82 3.92 15.15 -4.94
CA MET A 82 2.48 15.29 -4.79
C MET A 82 2.02 16.51 -5.59
N ALA A 83 1.75 16.30 -6.87
CA ALA A 83 1.35 17.39 -7.77
C ALA A 83 -0.06 17.90 -7.43
N ARG A 84 -0.24 19.22 -7.42
CA ARG A 84 -1.58 19.82 -7.36
C ARG A 84 -2.14 19.90 -8.77
N ASP A 85 -3.38 19.47 -8.94
CA ASP A 85 -4.04 19.39 -10.24
C ASP A 85 -5.47 19.90 -10.13
N GLU A 86 -6.06 20.26 -11.25
CA GLU A 86 -7.50 20.54 -11.33
C GLU A 86 -8.31 19.30 -10.96
N GLY A 87 -9.43 19.41 -10.42
CA GLY A 87 -10.22 18.29 -9.90
C GLY A 87 -10.12 18.17 -8.40
N SER A 88 -11.02 17.39 -7.82
CA SER A 88 -11.13 17.26 -6.38
C SER A 88 -10.10 16.30 -5.82
N THR A 89 -9.67 16.53 -4.59
CA THR A 89 -8.98 15.52 -3.79
C THR A 89 -9.93 14.36 -3.53
N GLY A 90 -9.48 13.13 -3.77
CA GLY A 90 -10.28 11.93 -3.53
C GLY A 90 -10.62 11.77 -2.04
N ALA A 91 -11.82 11.26 -1.76
CA ALA A 91 -12.31 11.06 -0.41
C ALA A 91 -13.17 9.80 -0.30
N TYR A 92 -13.36 9.34 0.92
CA TYR A 92 -14.40 8.35 1.25
C TYR A 92 -15.00 8.62 2.63
N ALA A 93 -16.22 8.14 2.82
CA ALA A 93 -16.84 8.05 4.13
C ALA A 93 -16.93 6.59 4.55
N VAL A 94 -16.70 6.31 5.84
CA VAL A 94 -16.83 4.99 6.45
C VAL A 94 -17.65 5.09 7.72
N GLY A 95 -18.66 4.23 7.85
CA GLY A 95 -19.49 4.12 9.04
C GLY A 95 -19.25 2.81 9.77
N ALA A 96 -19.44 2.84 11.10
CA ALA A 96 -19.55 1.64 11.89
C ALA A 96 -20.92 1.01 11.62
N ASP A 97 -20.94 -0.25 11.18
CA ASP A 97 -22.17 -1.02 11.06
C ASP A 97 -22.43 -1.77 12.38
N PRO A 98 -23.65 -1.75 12.94
CA PRO A 98 -23.99 -2.57 14.11
C PRO A 98 -23.80 -4.08 13.91
N SER A 99 -23.82 -4.56 12.64
CA SER A 99 -23.51 -5.95 12.28
C SER A 99 -22.02 -6.26 12.20
N GLY A 100 -21.14 -5.26 12.40
CA GLY A 100 -19.69 -5.40 12.29
C GLY A 100 -19.14 -5.25 10.86
N GLU A 101 -20.01 -5.16 9.84
CA GLU A 101 -19.60 -4.82 8.49
C GLU A 101 -19.42 -3.30 8.34
N ARG A 102 -18.37 -2.88 7.66
CA ARG A 102 -18.14 -1.47 7.37
C ARG A 102 -18.80 -1.05 6.07
N ALA A 103 -19.65 -0.03 6.15
CA ALA A 103 -20.17 0.64 4.97
C ALA A 103 -19.19 1.71 4.49
N PHE A 104 -18.90 1.72 3.18
CA PHE A 104 -18.04 2.71 2.55
C PHE A 104 -18.82 3.45 1.47
N ALA A 105 -18.68 4.78 1.44
CA ALA A 105 -19.11 5.64 0.34
C ALA A 105 -17.88 6.36 -0.24
N TYR A 106 -17.61 6.18 -1.54
CA TYR A 106 -16.43 6.74 -2.19
C TYR A 106 -16.77 7.99 -2.99
N PHE A 107 -15.95 9.04 -2.84
CA PHE A 107 -16.00 10.31 -3.56
C PHE A 107 -14.66 10.52 -4.29
N ARG A 108 -14.28 9.58 -5.16
CA ARG A 108 -12.98 9.58 -5.82
C ARG A 108 -13.05 9.43 -7.35
N HIS A 109 -14.26 9.30 -7.90
CA HIS A 109 -14.43 9.23 -9.34
C HIS A 109 -14.01 10.57 -9.97
N GLY A 110 -13.09 10.54 -10.95
CA GLY A 110 -12.55 11.75 -11.55
C GLY A 110 -11.71 12.63 -10.62
N SER A 111 -11.21 12.08 -9.49
CA SER A 111 -10.29 12.78 -8.60
C SER A 111 -9.02 13.22 -9.33
N ALA A 112 -8.29 14.18 -8.76
CA ALA A 112 -7.01 14.62 -9.30
C ALA A 112 -6.04 13.42 -9.48
N ALA A 113 -6.02 12.49 -8.53
CA ALA A 113 -5.19 11.28 -8.60
C ALA A 113 -5.57 10.36 -9.77
N SER A 114 -6.83 10.36 -10.22
CA SER A 114 -7.25 9.54 -11.36
C SER A 114 -6.61 9.98 -12.69
N ARG A 115 -5.93 11.11 -12.70
CA ARG A 115 -5.20 11.66 -13.85
C ARG A 115 -3.70 11.39 -13.81
N MET A 116 -3.21 10.63 -12.81
CA MET A 116 -1.83 10.17 -12.86
C MET A 116 -1.57 9.34 -14.11
N GLY A 117 -0.40 9.55 -14.70
CA GLY A 117 0.02 8.87 -15.92
C GLY A 117 1.51 8.54 -15.91
N PRO A 118 2.03 7.91 -16.98
CA PRO A 118 3.45 7.63 -17.14
C PRO A 118 4.35 8.87 -16.96
N GLU A 119 3.86 10.04 -17.33
CA GLU A 119 4.60 11.30 -17.19
C GLU A 119 4.87 11.71 -15.73
N ASP A 120 4.03 11.29 -14.77
CA ASP A 120 4.28 11.49 -13.35
C ASP A 120 5.41 10.58 -12.86
N VAL A 121 5.48 9.37 -13.41
CA VAL A 121 6.56 8.43 -13.16
C VAL A 121 7.88 8.96 -13.69
N ASP A 122 7.91 9.42 -14.95
CA ASP A 122 9.13 9.94 -15.61
C ASP A 122 9.71 11.19 -14.91
N ARG A 123 8.86 12.01 -14.30
CA ARG A 123 9.28 13.19 -13.55
C ARG A 123 9.73 12.89 -12.12
N SER A 124 9.44 11.69 -11.63
CA SER A 124 9.66 11.26 -10.25
C SER A 124 10.97 10.48 -10.08
N PRO A 125 11.40 10.20 -8.86
CA PRO A 125 12.60 9.40 -8.60
C PRO A 125 12.38 7.89 -8.71
N VAL A 126 11.36 7.40 -9.43
CA VAL A 126 11.06 5.97 -9.59
C VAL A 126 12.26 5.22 -10.17
N ALA A 127 12.92 5.77 -11.18
CA ALA A 127 14.07 5.13 -11.81
C ALA A 127 15.28 4.97 -10.88
N ASP A 128 15.44 5.85 -9.89
CA ASP A 128 16.62 5.90 -9.02
C ASP A 128 16.38 5.34 -7.60
N ALA A 129 15.12 5.05 -7.25
CA ALA A 129 14.76 4.55 -5.93
C ALA A 129 15.26 3.12 -5.71
N ARG A 130 15.68 2.80 -4.48
CA ARG A 130 16.07 1.42 -4.12
C ARG A 130 14.90 0.45 -4.10
N VAL A 131 13.71 0.96 -3.72
CA VAL A 131 12.45 0.20 -3.73
C VAL A 131 11.33 1.07 -4.27
N VAL A 132 10.49 0.49 -5.11
CA VAL A 132 9.25 1.10 -5.60
C VAL A 132 8.08 0.23 -5.16
N LEU A 133 7.17 0.79 -4.35
CA LEU A 133 5.93 0.13 -3.93
C LEU A 133 4.79 0.56 -4.86
N LEU A 134 4.18 -0.42 -5.50
CA LEU A 134 3.07 -0.25 -6.42
C LEU A 134 1.84 -1.00 -5.91
N GLY A 135 0.66 -0.38 -6.04
CA GLY A 135 -0.61 -0.97 -5.62
C GLY A 135 -1.58 -1.21 -6.77
N GLY A 136 -2.33 -2.31 -6.71
CA GLY A 136 -3.41 -2.58 -7.66
C GLY A 136 -4.59 -1.62 -7.50
N ILE A 137 -4.82 -1.06 -6.30
CA ILE A 137 -5.78 0.03 -6.09
C ILE A 137 -5.44 1.21 -7.01
N THR A 138 -4.17 1.59 -7.10
CA THR A 138 -3.72 2.68 -7.98
C THR A 138 -4.05 2.38 -9.44
N ALA A 139 -3.75 1.16 -9.90
CA ALA A 139 -4.08 0.75 -11.27
C ALA A 139 -5.59 0.71 -11.55
N ALA A 140 -6.41 0.51 -10.51
CA ALA A 140 -7.87 0.43 -10.63
C ALA A 140 -8.58 1.79 -10.69
N ILE A 141 -7.86 2.91 -10.45
CA ILE A 141 -8.47 4.25 -10.42
C ILE A 141 -8.86 4.71 -11.82
N SER A 142 -8.00 4.46 -12.81
CA SER A 142 -8.20 4.85 -14.21
C SER A 142 -7.22 4.10 -15.13
N ASP A 143 -7.49 4.14 -16.43
CA ASP A 143 -6.59 3.56 -17.45
C ASP A 143 -5.21 4.23 -17.43
N SER A 144 -5.12 5.54 -17.23
CA SER A 144 -3.84 6.25 -17.14
C SER A 144 -3.06 5.85 -15.89
N CYS A 145 -3.73 5.64 -14.76
CA CYS A 145 -3.11 5.11 -13.55
C CYS A 145 -2.62 3.67 -13.74
N ALA A 146 -3.39 2.83 -14.45
CA ALA A 146 -2.94 1.48 -14.80
C ALA A 146 -1.69 1.51 -15.70
N GLN A 147 -1.62 2.46 -16.64
CA GLN A 147 -0.41 2.67 -17.46
C GLN A 147 0.75 3.17 -16.61
N ALA A 148 0.52 4.10 -15.66
CA ALA A 148 1.55 4.59 -14.75
C ALA A 148 2.15 3.47 -13.89
N VAL A 149 1.31 2.57 -13.34
CA VAL A 149 1.77 1.41 -12.55
C VAL A 149 2.63 0.47 -13.38
N ARG A 150 2.19 0.12 -14.60
CA ARG A 150 2.96 -0.72 -15.53
C ARG A 150 4.27 -0.06 -15.96
N HIS A 151 4.24 1.24 -16.20
CA HIS A 151 5.40 2.02 -16.58
C HIS A 151 6.41 2.09 -15.43
N ALA A 152 5.97 2.36 -14.21
CA ALA A 152 6.81 2.36 -13.03
C ALA A 152 7.48 0.99 -12.78
N ALA A 153 6.73 -0.11 -12.95
CA ALA A 153 7.27 -1.45 -12.80
C ALA A 153 8.43 -1.74 -13.80
N LYS A 154 8.31 -1.22 -15.03
CA LYS A 154 9.32 -1.42 -16.09
C LYS A 154 10.52 -0.49 -15.96
N THR A 155 10.35 0.72 -15.44
CA THR A 155 11.39 1.75 -15.40
C THR A 155 12.18 1.78 -14.10
N ALA A 156 11.66 1.18 -13.02
CA ALA A 156 12.35 1.07 -11.76
C ALA A 156 13.66 0.29 -11.91
N SER A 157 14.81 0.89 -11.51
CA SER A 157 16.09 0.18 -11.45
C SER A 157 16.26 -0.60 -10.14
N GLY A 158 15.52 -0.24 -9.11
CA GLY A 158 15.50 -0.92 -7.82
C GLY A 158 14.48 -2.04 -7.75
N ARG A 159 14.23 -2.51 -6.53
CA ARG A 159 13.26 -3.59 -6.28
C ARG A 159 11.83 -3.08 -6.38
N VAL A 160 11.02 -3.69 -7.22
CA VAL A 160 9.57 -3.44 -7.26
C VAL A 160 8.89 -4.36 -6.25
N VAL A 161 8.10 -3.79 -5.35
CA VAL A 161 7.16 -4.50 -4.46
C VAL A 161 5.76 -4.20 -4.98
N TYR A 162 4.99 -5.22 -5.30
CA TYR A 162 3.63 -5.08 -5.82
C TYR A 162 2.61 -5.69 -4.87
N ASP A 163 1.58 -4.91 -4.51
CA ASP A 163 0.43 -5.33 -3.73
C ASP A 163 -0.83 -5.22 -4.60
N PRO A 164 -1.41 -6.30 -5.10
CA PRO A 164 -2.67 -6.26 -5.87
C PRO A 164 -3.79 -5.55 -5.12
N ASN A 165 -3.90 -5.76 -3.82
CA ASN A 165 -4.83 -5.07 -2.92
C ASN A 165 -6.22 -4.91 -3.54
N PHE A 166 -6.80 -6.00 -4.05
CA PHE A 166 -8.01 -6.02 -4.87
C PHE A 166 -9.22 -5.43 -4.14
N ARG A 167 -9.97 -4.63 -4.85
CA ARG A 167 -11.23 -4.04 -4.38
C ARG A 167 -12.30 -4.18 -5.46
N SER A 168 -13.28 -5.07 -5.25
CA SER A 168 -14.37 -5.34 -6.18
C SER A 168 -15.22 -4.11 -6.54
N ARG A 169 -15.21 -3.09 -5.69
CA ARG A 169 -15.89 -1.80 -5.95
C ARG A 169 -15.14 -0.88 -6.92
N LEU A 170 -13.87 -1.16 -7.21
CA LEU A 170 -13.03 -0.32 -8.08
C LEU A 170 -12.78 -0.96 -9.44
N THR A 171 -12.69 -2.28 -9.49
CA THR A 171 -12.30 -3.00 -10.71
C THR A 171 -12.83 -4.43 -10.69
N THR A 172 -12.83 -5.07 -11.85
CA THR A 172 -13.18 -6.50 -11.94
C THR A 172 -11.98 -7.40 -11.60
N PRO A 173 -12.21 -8.65 -11.17
CA PRO A 173 -11.15 -9.61 -10.94
C PRO A 173 -10.25 -9.80 -12.18
N GLU A 174 -10.84 -9.85 -13.37
CA GLU A 174 -10.13 -10.07 -14.64
C GLU A 174 -9.18 -8.92 -14.96
N ALA A 175 -9.63 -7.66 -14.76
CA ALA A 175 -8.82 -6.47 -14.97
C ALA A 175 -7.67 -6.41 -13.96
N ALA A 176 -7.92 -6.68 -12.68
CA ALA A 176 -6.89 -6.71 -11.65
C ALA A 176 -5.88 -7.85 -11.88
N ALA A 177 -6.35 -9.04 -12.28
CA ALA A 177 -5.47 -10.17 -12.65
C ALA A 177 -4.61 -9.86 -13.89
N ALA A 178 -5.13 -9.06 -14.84
CA ALA A 178 -4.33 -8.60 -15.97
C ALA A 178 -3.18 -7.70 -15.53
N VAL A 179 -3.44 -6.76 -14.60
CA VAL A 179 -2.36 -5.92 -14.03
C VAL A 179 -1.34 -6.76 -13.27
N LEU A 180 -1.78 -7.75 -12.47
CA LEU A 180 -0.87 -8.67 -11.78
C LEU A 180 0.04 -9.40 -12.78
N ARG A 181 -0.50 -9.93 -13.88
CA ARG A 181 0.29 -10.61 -14.94
C ARG A 181 1.32 -9.67 -15.59
N ASP A 182 0.94 -8.40 -15.80
CA ASP A 182 1.83 -7.42 -16.44
C ASP A 182 2.96 -6.94 -15.51
N VAL A 183 2.69 -6.88 -14.19
CA VAL A 183 3.62 -6.34 -13.19
C VAL A 183 4.51 -7.42 -12.57
N ALA A 184 4.00 -8.63 -12.37
CA ALA A 184 4.72 -9.72 -11.70
C ALA A 184 6.12 -10.00 -12.29
N PRO A 185 6.34 -10.01 -13.63
CA PRO A 185 7.68 -10.24 -14.20
C PRO A 185 8.71 -9.16 -13.84
N HIS A 186 8.27 -8.00 -13.37
CA HIS A 186 9.12 -6.89 -12.95
C HIS A 186 9.20 -6.77 -11.42
N ALA A 187 8.37 -7.52 -10.69
CA ALA A 187 8.30 -7.45 -9.24
C ALA A 187 9.38 -8.34 -8.59
N ALA A 188 10.25 -7.72 -7.78
CA ALA A 188 11.12 -8.46 -6.89
C ALA A 188 10.32 -9.19 -5.81
N LEU A 189 9.15 -8.63 -5.44
CA LEU A 189 8.23 -9.24 -4.50
C LEU A 189 6.79 -8.91 -4.89
N VAL A 190 5.94 -9.93 -4.97
CA VAL A 190 4.48 -9.80 -4.94
C VAL A 190 3.98 -10.11 -3.52
N LYS A 191 3.30 -9.14 -2.89
CA LYS A 191 2.56 -9.38 -1.65
C LYS A 191 1.09 -9.60 -2.02
N ILE A 192 0.50 -10.71 -1.62
CA ILE A 192 -0.88 -11.07 -1.96
C ILE A 192 -1.61 -11.62 -0.73
N SER A 193 -2.84 -11.16 -0.48
CA SER A 193 -3.64 -11.66 0.64
C SER A 193 -4.42 -12.91 0.26
N ALA A 194 -4.49 -13.87 1.19
CA ALA A 194 -5.32 -15.06 1.04
C ALA A 194 -6.38 -15.12 2.16
N PRO A 195 -7.64 -15.44 1.82
CA PRO A 195 -8.16 -15.72 0.48
C PRO A 195 -8.58 -14.48 -0.33
N GLY A 196 -8.43 -13.26 0.23
CA GLY A 196 -9.00 -12.03 -0.32
C GLY A 196 -8.59 -11.76 -1.79
N ASP A 197 -7.32 -11.40 -2.00
CA ASP A 197 -6.81 -11.13 -3.35
C ASP A 197 -6.72 -12.42 -4.16
N SER A 198 -6.16 -13.48 -3.57
CA SER A 198 -5.85 -14.73 -4.29
C SER A 198 -7.09 -15.43 -4.80
N GLY A 199 -8.17 -15.48 -4.01
CA GLY A 199 -9.43 -16.07 -4.45
C GLY A 199 -10.02 -15.33 -5.63
N ALA A 200 -9.98 -14.00 -5.62
CA ALA A 200 -10.51 -13.16 -6.69
C ALA A 200 -9.65 -13.20 -7.96
N LEU A 201 -8.32 -13.13 -7.83
CA LEU A 201 -7.41 -12.93 -8.96
C LEU A 201 -6.89 -14.22 -9.58
N LEU A 202 -6.78 -15.28 -8.78
CA LEU A 202 -6.17 -16.55 -9.16
C LEU A 202 -7.13 -17.75 -9.02
N GLY A 203 -8.25 -17.58 -8.31
CA GLY A 203 -9.15 -18.68 -7.97
C GLY A 203 -8.53 -19.67 -6.97
N LEU A 204 -7.51 -19.27 -6.22
CA LEU A 204 -6.74 -20.12 -5.32
C LEU A 204 -6.87 -19.67 -3.87
N THR A 205 -6.88 -20.66 -2.96
CA THR A 205 -6.95 -20.41 -1.50
C THR A 205 -5.78 -21.02 -0.74
N GLU A 206 -5.14 -22.06 -1.29
CA GLU A 206 -4.01 -22.73 -0.67
C GLU A 206 -2.72 -21.91 -0.81
N PRO A 207 -2.03 -21.53 0.30
CA PRO A 207 -0.91 -20.61 0.27
C PRO A 207 0.25 -21.03 -0.62
N HIS A 208 0.57 -22.32 -0.67
CA HIS A 208 1.65 -22.83 -1.53
C HIS A 208 1.30 -22.76 -3.02
N GLU A 209 0.04 -23.03 -3.39
CA GLU A 209 -0.44 -22.93 -4.77
C GLU A 209 -0.46 -21.44 -5.21
N ILE A 210 -0.88 -20.53 -4.33
CA ILE A 210 -0.88 -19.08 -4.58
C ILE A 210 0.55 -18.59 -4.82
N ALA A 211 1.49 -18.98 -3.95
CA ALA A 211 2.88 -18.61 -4.09
C ALA A 211 3.46 -19.13 -5.42
N ARG A 212 3.21 -20.39 -5.75
CA ARG A 212 3.66 -20.98 -7.02
C ARG A 212 3.10 -20.27 -8.23
N ALA A 213 1.79 -19.99 -8.22
CA ALA A 213 1.13 -19.28 -9.33
C ALA A 213 1.75 -17.89 -9.56
N CYS A 214 2.04 -17.13 -8.49
CA CYS A 214 2.70 -15.81 -8.62
C CYS A 214 4.16 -15.92 -9.11
N LEU A 215 4.91 -16.94 -8.66
CA LEU A 215 6.26 -17.22 -9.18
C LEU A 215 6.22 -17.60 -10.66
N ASP A 216 5.25 -18.43 -11.08
CA ASP A 216 5.05 -18.81 -12.47
C ASP A 216 4.67 -17.62 -13.37
N LEU A 217 4.06 -16.57 -12.80
CA LEU A 217 3.84 -15.28 -13.45
C LEU A 217 5.12 -14.45 -13.58
N GLY A 218 6.24 -14.89 -13.02
CA GLY A 218 7.55 -14.24 -13.13
C GLY A 218 7.95 -13.39 -11.93
N ALA A 219 7.20 -13.40 -10.82
CA ALA A 219 7.61 -12.71 -9.61
C ALA A 219 8.91 -13.31 -9.03
N GLY A 220 9.83 -12.46 -8.58
CA GLY A 220 11.09 -12.92 -7.96
C GLY A 220 10.87 -13.62 -6.61
N SER A 221 9.89 -13.16 -5.86
CA SER A 221 9.46 -13.75 -4.58
C SER A 221 7.99 -13.42 -4.31
N VAL A 222 7.38 -14.13 -3.38
CA VAL A 222 5.96 -13.96 -3.02
C VAL A 222 5.77 -14.01 -1.52
N ALA A 223 5.08 -13.01 -0.98
CA ALA A 223 4.61 -12.98 0.41
C ALA A 223 3.08 -13.17 0.43
N VAL A 224 2.61 -14.37 0.73
CA VAL A 224 1.19 -14.66 0.90
C VAL A 224 0.79 -14.34 2.33
N THR A 225 0.03 -13.26 2.53
CA THR A 225 -0.43 -12.84 3.86
C THR A 225 -1.72 -13.57 4.25
N LEU A 226 -1.78 -14.09 5.48
CA LEU A 226 -2.80 -15.02 5.97
C LEU A 226 -3.49 -14.50 7.25
N GLY A 227 -3.50 -13.17 7.45
CA GLY A 227 -4.01 -12.55 8.67
C GLY A 227 -3.29 -13.09 9.91
N GLU A 228 -4.05 -13.62 10.88
CA GLU A 228 -3.51 -14.23 12.09
C GLU A 228 -2.62 -15.46 11.80
N GLY A 229 -2.74 -16.07 10.63
CA GLY A 229 -1.89 -17.15 10.16
C GLY A 229 -0.47 -16.71 9.79
N GLY A 230 -0.17 -15.41 9.80
CA GLY A 230 1.15 -14.89 9.43
C GLY A 230 1.36 -14.79 7.92
N VAL A 231 2.54 -15.15 7.45
CA VAL A 231 2.93 -15.00 6.05
C VAL A 231 3.64 -16.27 5.56
N LEU A 232 3.28 -16.77 4.39
CA LEU A 232 4.10 -17.73 3.65
C LEU A 232 4.98 -16.94 2.69
N LEU A 233 6.29 -17.05 2.87
CA LEU A 233 7.30 -16.45 2.01
C LEU A 233 7.90 -17.50 1.09
N ALA A 234 7.84 -17.28 -0.21
CA ALA A 234 8.43 -18.13 -1.25
C ALA A 234 9.40 -17.33 -2.12
N GLU A 235 10.57 -17.94 -2.44
CA GLU A 235 11.62 -17.34 -3.26
C GLU A 235 12.10 -18.38 -4.29
N GLY A 236 11.81 -18.18 -5.57
CA GLY A 236 12.21 -19.09 -6.63
C GLY A 236 11.83 -20.55 -6.32
N ASP A 237 12.80 -21.46 -6.43
CA ASP A 237 12.61 -22.89 -6.15
C ASP A 237 12.97 -23.28 -4.70
N ALA A 238 13.28 -22.30 -3.83
CA ALA A 238 13.57 -22.59 -2.41
C ALA A 238 12.33 -23.07 -1.68
N THR A 239 12.54 -23.85 -0.60
CA THR A 239 11.42 -24.26 0.26
C THR A 239 10.78 -23.03 0.90
N PRO A 240 9.47 -22.82 0.74
CA PRO A 240 8.79 -21.68 1.34
C PRO A 240 8.90 -21.65 2.86
N VAL A 241 9.06 -20.45 3.41
CA VAL A 241 9.23 -20.21 4.84
C VAL A 241 7.95 -19.63 5.43
N ARG A 242 7.47 -20.21 6.53
CA ARG A 242 6.35 -19.64 7.30
C ARG A 242 6.88 -18.64 8.33
N VAL A 243 6.42 -17.40 8.23
CA VAL A 243 6.66 -16.35 9.22
C VAL A 243 5.39 -16.20 10.05
N PRO A 244 5.40 -16.51 11.36
CA PRO A 244 4.22 -16.40 12.20
C PRO A 244 3.78 -14.96 12.38
N ALA A 245 2.48 -14.73 12.60
CA ALA A 245 1.99 -13.42 13.03
C ALA A 245 2.49 -13.10 14.45
N PHE A 246 2.75 -11.81 14.69
CA PHE A 246 2.97 -11.34 16.06
C PHE A 246 1.60 -11.04 16.71
N PRO A 247 1.40 -11.39 17.99
CA PRO A 247 0.16 -11.09 18.68
C PRO A 247 -0.04 -9.57 18.79
N ALA A 248 -1.24 -9.09 18.45
CA ALA A 248 -1.60 -7.71 18.71
C ALA A 248 -1.92 -7.52 20.20
N ALA A 249 -1.42 -6.45 20.79
CA ALA A 249 -1.77 -6.11 22.19
C ALA A 249 -3.25 -5.73 22.31
N GLU A 250 -3.81 -5.12 21.28
CA GLU A 250 -5.21 -4.71 21.18
C GLU A 250 -5.61 -4.68 19.69
N VAL A 251 -6.86 -5.05 19.38
CA VAL A 251 -7.43 -4.94 18.03
C VAL A 251 -8.57 -3.92 18.07
N VAL A 252 -8.26 -2.70 17.66
CA VAL A 252 -9.22 -1.59 17.52
C VAL A 252 -9.78 -1.55 16.11
N ASP A 253 -8.87 -1.67 15.11
CA ASP A 253 -9.21 -1.53 13.70
C ASP A 253 -8.18 -2.28 12.82
N GLN A 254 -8.68 -3.03 11.83
CA GLN A 254 -7.83 -3.76 10.89
C GLN A 254 -7.46 -2.94 9.64
N THR A 255 -8.02 -1.72 9.50
CA THR A 255 -7.74 -0.85 8.35
C THR A 255 -6.27 -0.47 8.30
N GLY A 256 -5.65 -0.67 7.14
CA GLY A 256 -4.25 -0.29 6.92
C GLY A 256 -3.21 -1.27 7.45
N ALA A 257 -3.60 -2.41 8.04
CA ALA A 257 -2.63 -3.41 8.50
C ALA A 257 -1.79 -3.97 7.32
N GLY A 258 -2.42 -4.22 6.17
CA GLY A 258 -1.74 -4.62 4.94
C GLY A 258 -0.80 -3.55 4.41
N ASP A 259 -1.18 -2.28 4.50
CA ASP A 259 -0.37 -1.14 4.08
C ASP A 259 0.82 -0.93 5.03
N SER A 260 0.60 -1.10 6.35
CA SER A 260 1.65 -1.07 7.38
C SER A 260 2.66 -2.19 7.17
N PHE A 261 2.19 -3.40 6.82
CA PHE A 261 3.05 -4.50 6.42
C PHE A 261 3.88 -4.13 5.18
N ALA A 262 3.23 -3.69 4.10
CA ALA A 262 3.90 -3.40 2.82
C ALA A 262 4.89 -2.23 2.93
N GLY A 263 4.52 -1.16 3.62
CA GLY A 263 5.37 0.01 3.85
C GLY A 263 6.61 -0.33 4.67
N THR A 264 6.44 -1.08 5.78
CA THR A 264 7.57 -1.51 6.62
C THR A 264 8.49 -2.49 5.87
N LEU A 265 7.93 -3.50 5.22
CA LEU A 265 8.67 -4.45 4.40
C LEU A 265 9.52 -3.73 3.35
N ALA A 266 8.92 -2.83 2.59
CA ALA A 266 9.61 -2.08 1.55
C ALA A 266 10.73 -1.17 2.11
N ALA A 267 10.50 -0.52 3.26
CA ALA A 267 11.51 0.30 3.95
C ALA A 267 12.71 -0.54 4.42
N TRP A 268 12.48 -1.73 4.96
CA TRP A 268 13.56 -2.64 5.39
C TRP A 268 14.34 -3.19 4.20
N LEU A 269 13.67 -3.54 3.09
CA LEU A 269 14.34 -3.90 1.84
C LEU A 269 15.20 -2.76 1.27
N ALA A 270 14.72 -1.51 1.36
CA ALA A 270 15.47 -0.34 0.90
C ALA A 270 16.75 -0.09 1.72
N ARG A 271 16.79 -0.56 2.97
CA ARG A 271 17.98 -0.54 3.83
C ARG A 271 18.96 -1.68 3.56
N GLY A 272 18.58 -2.64 2.72
CA GLY A 272 19.41 -3.79 2.38
C GLY A 272 19.21 -5.00 3.28
N GLU A 273 18.17 -5.01 4.11
CA GLU A 273 17.81 -6.16 4.94
C GLU A 273 17.39 -7.35 4.07
N SER A 274 17.52 -8.55 4.64
CA SER A 274 17.06 -9.77 3.97
C SER A 274 15.54 -9.78 3.82
N LEU A 275 15.04 -10.52 2.83
CA LEU A 275 13.60 -10.60 2.58
C LEU A 275 12.85 -11.18 3.80
N THR A 276 13.41 -12.21 4.44
CA THR A 276 12.83 -12.78 5.66
C THR A 276 12.78 -11.76 6.81
N ALA A 277 13.84 -10.98 7.02
CA ALA A 277 13.86 -9.93 8.04
C ALA A 277 12.81 -8.84 7.73
N ALA A 278 12.71 -8.41 6.46
CA ALA A 278 11.73 -7.42 6.02
C ALA A 278 10.28 -7.92 6.19
N VAL A 279 10.00 -9.19 5.88
CA VAL A 279 8.67 -9.82 6.10
C VAL A 279 8.35 -9.88 7.60
N ARG A 280 9.30 -10.28 8.45
CA ARG A 280 9.09 -10.29 9.91
C ARG A 280 8.79 -8.90 10.45
N ALA A 281 9.54 -7.89 10.01
CA ALA A 281 9.30 -6.50 10.39
C ALA A 281 7.93 -5.99 9.92
N GLY A 282 7.55 -6.30 8.69
CA GLY A 282 6.21 -6.01 8.18
C GLY A 282 5.10 -6.63 9.01
N THR A 283 5.27 -7.90 9.41
CA THR A 283 4.32 -8.62 10.26
C THR A 283 4.20 -7.98 11.66
N ALA A 284 5.31 -7.55 12.26
CA ALA A 284 5.32 -6.83 13.53
C ALA A 284 4.63 -5.46 13.41
N ALA A 285 4.92 -4.70 12.35
CA ALA A 285 4.27 -3.40 12.11
C ALA A 285 2.76 -3.53 11.89
N ALA A 286 2.32 -4.54 11.14
CA ALA A 286 0.90 -4.83 10.96
C ALA A 286 0.20 -5.12 12.29
N SER A 287 0.82 -5.93 13.17
CA SER A 287 0.29 -6.22 14.51
C SER A 287 0.15 -4.95 15.37
N ILE A 288 1.16 -4.06 15.36
CA ILE A 288 1.12 -2.80 16.11
C ILE A 288 0.01 -1.88 15.57
N SER A 289 -0.19 -1.83 14.26
CA SER A 289 -1.17 -0.93 13.63
C SER A 289 -2.61 -1.25 14.01
N LEU A 290 -2.93 -2.49 14.35
CA LEU A 290 -4.26 -2.92 14.77
C LEU A 290 -4.80 -2.19 15.99
N GLY A 291 -3.92 -1.63 16.84
CA GLY A 291 -4.29 -0.85 18.02
C GLY A 291 -4.67 0.62 17.73
N GLY A 292 -4.78 1.03 16.47
CA GLY A 292 -5.22 2.36 16.06
C GLY A 292 -6.51 2.34 15.25
N ARG A 293 -7.16 3.49 15.06
CA ARG A 293 -8.34 3.63 14.21
C ARG A 293 -7.93 4.21 12.86
N GLY A 294 -8.38 3.61 11.77
CA GLY A 294 -8.04 4.01 10.39
C GLY A 294 -6.61 3.68 10.00
N GLY A 295 -6.26 3.90 8.73
CA GLY A 295 -4.98 3.47 8.17
C GLY A 295 -3.74 4.18 8.71
N THR A 296 -3.89 5.36 9.33
CA THR A 296 -2.80 6.16 9.89
C THR A 296 -2.96 6.46 11.37
N GLY A 297 -3.95 5.87 12.05
CA GLY A 297 -4.25 6.14 13.46
C GLY A 297 -3.19 5.61 14.43
N ARG A 298 -2.52 4.51 14.08
CA ARG A 298 -1.37 3.99 14.80
C ARG A 298 -0.31 3.50 13.82
N VAL A 299 0.77 4.25 13.73
CA VAL A 299 1.90 3.95 12.85
C VAL A 299 3.04 3.38 13.69
N ALA A 300 3.48 2.18 13.34
CA ALA A 300 4.59 1.52 14.03
C ALA A 300 5.91 2.26 13.74
N THR A 301 6.59 2.71 14.79
CA THR A 301 7.95 3.24 14.64
C THR A 301 8.95 2.10 14.52
N ARG A 302 10.14 2.42 14.02
CA ARG A 302 11.23 1.45 13.90
C ARG A 302 11.56 0.80 15.24
N ASP A 303 11.73 1.60 16.31
CA ASP A 303 12.09 1.09 17.64
C ASP A 303 11.01 0.13 18.19
N GLN A 304 9.73 0.44 17.91
CA GLN A 304 8.64 -0.45 18.29
C GLN A 304 8.67 -1.78 17.54
N VAL A 305 8.98 -1.74 16.24
CA VAL A 305 9.13 -2.96 15.43
C VAL A 305 10.32 -3.77 15.91
N GLU A 306 11.48 -3.16 16.12
CA GLU A 306 12.69 -3.83 16.64
C GLU A 306 12.43 -4.44 18.03
N ALA A 307 11.70 -3.76 18.91
CA ALA A 307 11.33 -4.29 20.22
C ALA A 307 10.41 -5.52 20.16
N VAL A 308 9.55 -5.64 19.14
CA VAL A 308 8.70 -6.82 18.92
C VAL A 308 9.51 -7.98 18.34
N LEU A 309 10.53 -7.69 17.55
CA LEU A 309 11.37 -8.71 16.90
C LEU A 309 12.36 -9.39 17.87
N GLY A 310 12.71 -8.73 18.98
CA GLY A 310 13.64 -9.20 20.02
C GLY A 310 15.06 -8.80 19.72
#